data_49179adaccdf1eecdb20f1862570b542
#
_entry.id   49179adaccdf1eecdb20f1862570b542
#
_cell.length_a   1.000
_cell.length_b   1.000
_cell.length_c   1.000
_cell.angle_alpha   90.00
_cell.angle_beta   90.00
_cell.angle_gamma   90.00
#
_symmetry.space_group_name_H-M   'P 1'
#
loop_
_entity.id
_entity.type
_entity.pdbx_description
1 polymer ?
#
loop_
_entity_poly.entity_id
_entity_poly.type
_entity_poly.pdbx_seq_one_letter_code
_entity_poly.pdbx_strand_id
1 'polypeptide(L)'
;TGEVCTVVVFVAVLPYSQYIYAEGMLSTREPQWIAVNNHALRYFGGVPALVVCDNCKQAVLANQDWIEPVLNKDYAEWAEHNHTVIMPAKVRKPKMKSSVENAVGILESSIFHILAARQYFSLEHFNQDLWAELEKLNHAPFKKKPHDRYYYWMEEKEELLPLPAV
;
A
#
# COMPACT_ATOMS: atom_id res chain seq x y z
N THR A 1 19.34 -12.12 -18.48
CA THR A 1 18.73 -13.27 -19.14
C THR A 1 17.83 -12.92 -20.31
N GLY A 2 17.37 -11.74 -20.48
CA GLY A 2 16.50 -11.36 -21.59
C GLY A 2 15.01 -11.62 -21.36
N GLU A 3 14.62 -12.17 -20.22
CA GLU A 3 13.22 -12.32 -19.90
C GLU A 3 12.62 -10.98 -19.48
N VAL A 4 11.41 -10.72 -19.95
CA VAL A 4 10.65 -9.53 -19.56
C VAL A 4 9.65 -9.94 -18.48
N CYS A 5 9.81 -9.37 -17.30
CA CYS A 5 8.91 -9.63 -16.17
C CYS A 5 8.02 -8.43 -15.93
N THR A 6 6.75 -8.70 -15.64
CA THR A 6 5.82 -7.65 -15.24
C THR A 6 5.98 -7.38 -13.75
N VAL A 7 6.15 -6.11 -13.40
CA VAL A 7 6.20 -5.68 -12.01
C VAL A 7 4.81 -5.18 -11.61
N VAL A 8 4.27 -5.75 -10.55
CA VAL A 8 3.02 -5.28 -9.94
C VAL A 8 3.39 -4.38 -8.78
N VAL A 9 2.84 -3.19 -8.74
CA VAL A 9 3.15 -2.24 -7.66
C VAL A 9 2.06 -2.28 -6.61
N PHE A 10 2.46 -2.62 -5.39
CA PHE A 10 1.62 -2.53 -4.20
C PHE A 10 1.62 -1.07 -3.74
N VAL A 11 0.45 -0.54 -3.41
CA VAL A 11 0.30 0.83 -2.94
C VAL A 11 -0.51 0.84 -1.65
N ALA A 12 0.02 1.51 -0.65
CA ALA A 12 -0.68 1.73 0.62
C ALA A 12 -0.63 3.21 0.97
N VAL A 13 -1.71 3.73 1.53
CA VAL A 13 -1.80 5.15 1.88
C VAL A 13 -2.55 5.31 3.19
N LEU A 14 -2.06 6.22 4.03
CA LEU A 14 -2.76 6.62 5.25
C LEU A 14 -3.73 7.77 4.90
N PRO A 15 -4.99 7.69 5.30
CA PRO A 15 -6.02 8.61 4.80
C PRO A 15 -5.88 10.06 5.27
N TYR A 16 -5.42 10.29 6.48
CA TYR A 16 -5.29 11.66 6.99
C TYR A 16 -4.14 12.40 6.33
N SER A 17 -2.95 11.81 6.37
CA SER A 17 -1.72 12.44 5.86
C SER A 17 -1.59 12.33 4.35
N GLN A 18 -2.24 11.34 3.76
CA GLN A 18 -1.98 10.92 2.38
C GLN A 18 -0.54 10.46 2.17
N TYR A 19 0.13 10.02 3.25
CA TYR A 19 1.48 9.48 3.22
C TYR A 19 1.44 8.14 2.51
N ILE A 20 2.30 7.96 1.52
CA ILE A 20 2.22 6.84 0.58
C ILE A 20 3.40 5.90 0.75
N TYR A 21 3.12 4.60 0.78
CA TYR A 21 4.12 3.56 0.60
C TYR A 21 3.81 2.78 -0.67
N ALA A 22 4.84 2.43 -1.41
CA ALA A 22 4.68 1.61 -2.61
C ALA A 22 5.88 0.67 -2.73
N GLU A 23 5.61 -0.51 -3.29
CA GLU A 23 6.66 -1.52 -3.47
C GLU A 23 6.32 -2.38 -4.68
N GLY A 24 7.31 -2.63 -5.55
CA GLY A 24 7.14 -3.52 -6.68
C GLY A 24 7.26 -4.98 -6.25
N MET A 25 6.45 -5.83 -6.87
CA MET A 25 6.44 -7.27 -6.66
C MET A 25 6.45 -7.97 -8.01
N LEU A 26 7.08 -9.14 -8.07
CA LEU A 26 7.01 -9.99 -9.25
C LEU A 26 5.89 -11.02 -9.17
N SER A 27 5.30 -11.18 -8.00
CA SER A 27 4.22 -12.12 -7.74
C SER A 27 3.27 -11.54 -6.71
N THR A 28 1.97 -11.79 -6.90
CA THR A 28 0.93 -11.39 -5.93
C THR A 28 0.52 -12.56 -5.04
N ARG A 29 1.30 -13.65 -5.02
CA ARG A 29 1.04 -14.79 -4.14
C ARG A 29 1.09 -14.37 -2.69
N GLU A 30 0.46 -15.17 -1.84
CA GLU A 30 0.30 -14.86 -0.42
C GLU A 30 1.58 -14.47 0.31
N PRO A 31 2.70 -15.22 0.21
CA PRO A 31 3.90 -14.84 0.94
C PRO A 31 4.40 -13.44 0.58
N GLN A 32 4.36 -13.08 -0.70
CA GLN A 32 4.76 -11.75 -1.16
C GLN A 32 3.77 -10.69 -0.71
N TRP A 33 2.47 -10.99 -0.75
CA TRP A 33 1.42 -10.09 -0.30
C TRP A 33 1.58 -9.75 1.19
N ILE A 34 1.76 -10.76 2.02
CA ILE A 34 1.98 -10.57 3.45
C ILE A 34 3.26 -9.78 3.71
N ALA A 35 4.33 -10.07 2.97
CA ALA A 35 5.60 -9.37 3.13
C ALA A 35 5.47 -7.88 2.85
N VAL A 36 4.81 -7.48 1.75
CA VAL A 36 4.66 -6.06 1.42
C VAL A 36 3.75 -5.34 2.41
N ASN A 37 2.73 -6.03 2.93
CA ASN A 37 1.90 -5.46 4.00
C ASN A 37 2.73 -5.19 5.26
N ASN A 38 3.61 -6.12 5.65
CA ASN A 38 4.52 -5.91 6.77
C ASN A 38 5.48 -4.74 6.53
N HIS A 39 6.00 -4.63 5.32
CA HIS A 39 6.87 -3.51 4.95
C HIS A 39 6.14 -2.17 5.07
N ALA A 40 4.88 -2.14 4.65
CA ALA A 40 4.06 -0.93 4.76
C ALA A 40 3.87 -0.52 6.23
N LEU A 41 3.56 -1.47 7.10
CA LEU A 41 3.37 -1.19 8.53
C LEU A 41 4.65 -0.62 9.15
N ARG A 42 5.80 -1.18 8.81
CA ARG A 42 7.09 -0.67 9.30
C ARG A 42 7.36 0.72 8.78
N TYR A 43 7.07 0.97 7.52
CA TYR A 43 7.26 2.28 6.91
C TYR A 43 6.41 3.33 7.60
N PHE A 44 5.16 3.02 7.88
CA PHE A 44 4.24 3.92 8.57
C PHE A 44 4.54 4.04 10.07
N GLY A 45 5.28 3.11 10.62
CA GLY A 45 5.67 3.13 12.03
C GLY A 45 4.57 2.69 13.00
N GLY A 46 3.59 1.95 12.52
CA GLY A 46 2.49 1.46 13.35
C GLY A 46 1.41 0.78 12.54
N VAL A 47 0.35 0.37 13.21
CA VAL A 47 -0.74 -0.40 12.61
C VAL A 47 -2.03 0.41 12.65
N PRO A 48 -2.71 0.62 11.52
CA PRO A 48 -4.03 1.26 11.53
C PRO A 48 -5.07 0.34 12.15
N ALA A 49 -6.10 0.91 12.74
CA ALA A 49 -7.18 0.13 13.32
C ALA A 49 -7.94 -0.67 12.26
N LEU A 50 -7.98 -0.18 11.04
CA LEU A 50 -8.71 -0.78 9.92
C LEU A 50 -7.87 -0.72 8.64
N VAL A 51 -7.78 -1.85 7.96
CA VAL A 51 -7.15 -1.93 6.63
C VAL A 51 -8.26 -2.11 5.60
N VAL A 52 -8.41 -1.14 4.72
CA VAL A 52 -9.35 -1.24 3.60
C VAL A 52 -8.59 -1.74 2.38
N CYS A 53 -9.02 -2.87 1.86
CA CYS A 53 -8.31 -3.55 0.80
C CYS A 53 -9.14 -3.51 -0.48
N ASP A 54 -8.59 -2.89 -1.54
CA ASP A 54 -9.26 -2.80 -2.81
C ASP A 54 -8.79 -3.92 -3.73
N ASN A 55 -9.76 -4.66 -4.30
CA ASN A 55 -9.51 -5.68 -5.32
C ASN A 55 -8.49 -6.74 -4.87
N CYS A 56 -8.58 -7.15 -3.61
CA CYS A 56 -7.61 -8.05 -2.98
C CYS A 56 -7.98 -9.50 -3.18
N LYS A 57 -7.59 -10.08 -4.29
CA LYS A 57 -7.79 -11.51 -4.53
C LYS A 57 -7.11 -12.37 -3.47
N GLN A 58 -6.00 -11.90 -2.93
CA GLN A 58 -5.25 -12.58 -1.89
C GLN A 58 -5.93 -12.48 -0.53
N ALA A 59 -6.80 -11.50 -0.33
CA ALA A 59 -7.56 -11.34 0.90
C ALA A 59 -8.88 -12.09 0.88
N VAL A 60 -9.41 -12.37 -0.31
CA VAL A 60 -10.76 -12.94 -0.48
C VAL A 60 -10.67 -14.24 -1.25
N LEU A 61 -11.07 -15.36 -0.61
CA LEU A 61 -11.08 -16.68 -1.22
C LEU A 61 -12.32 -16.92 -2.08
N ALA A 62 -13.45 -16.43 -1.64
CA ALA A 62 -14.72 -16.57 -2.34
C ALA A 62 -15.44 -15.24 -2.36
N ASN A 63 -15.93 -14.85 -3.53
CA ASN A 63 -16.54 -13.56 -3.71
C ASN A 63 -17.51 -13.59 -4.89
N GLN A 64 -18.19 -14.71 -5.05
CA GLN A 64 -19.00 -14.94 -6.24
C GLN A 64 -20.18 -13.97 -6.36
N ASP A 65 -20.85 -13.72 -5.26
CA ASP A 65 -22.04 -12.90 -5.23
C ASP A 65 -21.85 -11.54 -4.58
N TRP A 66 -20.62 -11.25 -4.15
CA TRP A 66 -20.26 -9.99 -3.50
C TRP A 66 -21.04 -9.72 -2.21
N ILE A 67 -21.66 -10.76 -1.65
CA ILE A 67 -22.49 -10.65 -0.45
C ILE A 67 -21.66 -10.84 0.80
N GLU A 68 -20.89 -11.92 0.86
CA GLU A 68 -20.04 -12.24 2.02
C GLU A 68 -18.69 -12.77 1.55
N PRO A 69 -17.71 -11.87 1.30
CA PRO A 69 -16.39 -12.33 0.91
C PRO A 69 -15.72 -13.08 2.06
N VAL A 70 -15.10 -14.21 1.73
CA VAL A 70 -14.36 -15.01 2.71
C VAL A 70 -12.90 -14.60 2.63
N LEU A 71 -12.34 -14.10 3.72
CA LEU A 71 -10.96 -13.70 3.78
C LEU A 71 -10.03 -14.90 3.66
N ASN A 72 -8.92 -14.70 2.97
CA ASN A 72 -7.85 -15.67 2.95
C ASN A 72 -7.34 -15.88 4.38
N LYS A 73 -7.16 -17.16 4.75
CA LYS A 73 -6.81 -17.53 6.12
C LYS A 73 -5.52 -16.86 6.60
N ASP A 74 -4.49 -16.87 5.77
CA ASP A 74 -3.18 -16.31 6.18
C ASP A 74 -3.24 -14.80 6.34
N TYR A 75 -4.00 -14.11 5.48
CA TYR A 75 -4.18 -12.69 5.61
C TYR A 75 -5.04 -12.33 6.82
N ALA A 76 -6.05 -13.13 7.11
CA ALA A 76 -6.87 -12.97 8.31
C ALA A 76 -6.04 -13.18 9.58
N GLU A 77 -5.18 -14.18 9.60
CA GLU A 77 -4.27 -14.42 10.72
C GLU A 77 -3.26 -13.28 10.88
N TRP A 78 -2.77 -12.76 9.77
CA TRP A 78 -1.90 -11.59 9.77
C TRP A 78 -2.59 -10.39 10.43
N ALA A 79 -3.85 -10.13 10.06
CA ALA A 79 -4.62 -9.03 10.64
C ALA A 79 -4.81 -9.22 12.14
N GLU A 80 -5.15 -10.43 12.58
CA GLU A 80 -5.32 -10.75 13.99
C GLU A 80 -4.02 -10.55 14.78
N HIS A 81 -2.92 -11.02 14.24
CA HIS A 81 -1.60 -10.84 14.86
C HIS A 81 -1.24 -9.37 15.05
N ASN A 82 -1.62 -8.53 14.10
CA ASN A 82 -1.35 -7.09 14.14
C ASN A 82 -2.44 -6.29 14.84
N HIS A 83 -3.49 -6.94 15.33
CA HIS A 83 -4.63 -6.32 16.01
C HIS A 83 -5.38 -5.32 15.12
N THR A 84 -5.48 -5.63 13.84
CA THR A 84 -6.22 -4.83 12.88
C THR A 84 -7.34 -5.66 12.25
N VAL A 85 -8.21 -5.00 11.52
CA VAL A 85 -9.34 -5.63 10.83
C VAL A 85 -9.22 -5.31 9.34
N ILE A 86 -9.36 -6.34 8.50
CA ILE A 86 -9.37 -6.15 7.06
C ILE A 86 -10.80 -6.03 6.58
N MET A 87 -11.05 -5.02 5.76
CA MET A 87 -12.35 -4.74 5.20
C MET A 87 -12.23 -4.65 3.67
N PRO A 88 -12.76 -5.64 2.92
CA PRO A 88 -12.75 -5.55 1.46
C PRO A 88 -13.56 -4.36 0.98
N ALA A 89 -12.96 -3.54 0.11
CA ALA A 89 -13.58 -2.29 -0.35
C ALA A 89 -14.86 -2.50 -1.15
N LYS A 90 -14.99 -3.62 -1.83
CA LYS A 90 -16.16 -3.91 -2.66
C LYS A 90 -17.47 -4.03 -1.89
N VAL A 91 -17.40 -4.33 -0.60
CA VAL A 91 -18.59 -4.40 0.26
C VAL A 91 -18.84 -3.08 0.97
N ARG A 92 -18.12 -2.04 0.61
CA ARG A 92 -18.18 -0.73 1.26
C ARG A 92 -18.50 0.38 0.26
N LYS A 93 -18.82 1.53 0.84
CA LYS A 93 -19.12 2.72 0.05
C LYS A 93 -17.88 3.19 -0.71
N PRO A 94 -18.06 3.81 -1.90
CA PRO A 94 -16.92 4.27 -2.72
C PRO A 94 -15.93 5.18 -2.00
N LYS A 95 -16.37 5.93 -1.00
CA LYS A 95 -15.50 6.85 -0.25
C LYS A 95 -14.32 6.16 0.42
N MET A 96 -14.44 4.87 0.76
CA MET A 96 -13.37 4.14 1.41
C MET A 96 -12.19 3.85 0.50
N LYS A 97 -12.38 3.96 -0.83
CA LYS A 97 -11.33 3.73 -1.83
C LYS A 97 -10.65 5.02 -2.29
N SER A 98 -11.24 6.19 -2.00
CA SER A 98 -10.80 7.45 -2.60
C SER A 98 -9.34 7.79 -2.32
N SER A 99 -8.85 7.51 -1.11
CA SER A 99 -7.45 7.78 -0.76
C SER A 99 -6.48 6.96 -1.59
N VAL A 100 -6.76 5.68 -1.78
CA VAL A 100 -5.90 4.81 -2.58
C VAL A 100 -5.99 5.14 -4.07
N GLU A 101 -7.18 5.47 -4.56
CA GLU A 101 -7.36 5.88 -5.95
C GLU A 101 -6.58 7.16 -6.25
N ASN A 102 -6.65 8.13 -5.34
CA ASN A 102 -5.87 9.37 -5.45
C ASN A 102 -4.36 9.09 -5.42
N ALA A 103 -3.91 8.23 -4.51
CA ALA A 103 -2.50 7.87 -4.42
C ALA A 103 -2.01 7.21 -5.71
N VAL A 104 -2.77 6.25 -6.25
CA VAL A 104 -2.42 5.58 -7.50
C VAL A 104 -2.34 6.59 -8.64
N GLY A 105 -3.32 7.50 -8.75
CA GLY A 105 -3.31 8.54 -9.78
C GLY A 105 -2.10 9.45 -9.70
N ILE A 106 -1.71 9.83 -8.48
CA ILE A 106 -0.51 10.66 -8.26
C ILE A 106 0.75 9.90 -8.64
N LEU A 107 0.85 8.62 -8.27
CA LEU A 107 1.99 7.80 -8.63
C LEU A 107 2.12 7.63 -10.14
N GLU A 108 0.99 7.40 -10.83
CA GLU A 108 0.99 7.29 -12.29
C GLU A 108 1.47 8.56 -12.96
N SER A 109 1.00 9.72 -12.50
CA SER A 109 1.36 11.00 -13.13
C SER A 109 2.74 11.50 -12.73
N SER A 110 3.26 11.14 -11.55
CA SER A 110 4.49 11.72 -11.01
C SER A 110 5.69 10.77 -11.03
N ILE A 111 5.48 9.48 -10.94
CA ILE A 111 6.57 8.51 -10.72
C ILE A 111 6.60 7.41 -11.76
N PHE A 112 5.49 6.74 -12.03
CA PHE A 112 5.50 5.53 -12.85
C PHE A 112 6.02 5.77 -14.26
N HIS A 113 5.71 6.92 -14.86
CA HIS A 113 6.21 7.24 -16.20
C HIS A 113 7.73 7.42 -16.21
N ILE A 114 8.31 7.92 -15.11
CA ILE A 114 9.77 8.05 -14.97
C ILE A 114 10.40 6.67 -14.90
N LEU A 115 9.84 5.79 -14.08
CA LEU A 115 10.37 4.43 -13.93
C LEU A 115 10.19 3.61 -15.20
N ALA A 116 9.07 3.77 -15.90
CA ALA A 116 8.79 3.07 -17.14
C ALA A 116 9.76 3.43 -18.28
N ALA A 117 10.38 4.61 -18.22
CA ALA A 117 11.36 5.04 -19.19
C ALA A 117 12.76 4.46 -18.95
N ARG A 118 12.96 3.79 -17.83
CA ARG A 118 14.24 3.20 -17.43
C ARG A 118 14.19 1.68 -17.61
N GLN A 119 15.36 1.07 -17.75
CA GLN A 119 15.48 -0.39 -17.83
C GLN A 119 16.06 -0.91 -16.53
N TYR A 120 15.43 -1.95 -15.97
CA TYR A 120 15.84 -2.56 -14.72
C TYR A 120 16.16 -4.02 -14.90
N PHE A 121 17.20 -4.49 -14.23
CA PHE A 121 17.65 -5.88 -14.28
C PHE A 121 17.40 -6.62 -12.96
N SER A 122 16.87 -5.94 -11.95
CA SER A 122 16.50 -6.56 -10.70
C SER A 122 15.33 -5.81 -10.06
N LEU A 123 14.53 -6.55 -9.31
CA LEU A 123 13.43 -5.96 -8.53
C LEU A 123 13.97 -5.00 -7.47
N GLU A 124 15.11 -5.35 -6.86
CA GLU A 124 15.73 -4.49 -5.85
C GLU A 124 16.08 -3.12 -6.42
N HIS A 125 16.67 -3.08 -7.60
CA HIS A 125 17.01 -1.80 -8.25
C HIS A 125 15.75 -1.00 -8.56
N PHE A 126 14.72 -1.66 -9.06
CA PHE A 126 13.43 -1.01 -9.32
C PHE A 126 12.88 -0.39 -8.03
N ASN A 127 12.84 -1.15 -6.95
CA ASN A 127 12.31 -0.67 -5.68
C ASN A 127 13.14 0.47 -5.09
N GLN A 128 14.46 0.42 -5.21
CA GLN A 128 15.32 1.52 -4.75
C GLN A 128 14.99 2.81 -5.47
N ASP A 129 14.80 2.76 -6.79
CA ASP A 129 14.41 3.94 -7.57
C ASP A 129 13.00 4.41 -7.21
N LEU A 130 12.06 3.48 -7.06
CA LEU A 130 10.70 3.79 -6.64
C LEU A 130 10.72 4.52 -5.30
N TRP A 131 11.44 3.99 -4.32
CA TRP A 131 11.50 4.59 -2.99
C TRP A 131 12.18 5.95 -2.98
N ALA A 132 13.19 6.16 -3.82
CA ALA A 132 13.83 7.47 -3.96
C ALA A 132 12.85 8.52 -4.48
N GLU A 133 12.06 8.17 -5.49
CA GLU A 133 11.04 9.07 -6.04
C GLU A 133 9.88 9.27 -5.05
N LEU A 134 9.51 8.23 -4.33
CA LEU A 134 8.46 8.29 -3.32
C LEU A 134 8.84 9.21 -2.16
N GLU A 135 10.10 9.16 -1.74
CA GLU A 135 10.62 10.07 -0.71
C GLU A 135 10.44 11.53 -1.12
N LYS A 136 10.78 11.85 -2.36
CA LYS A 136 10.58 13.20 -2.89
C LYS A 136 9.11 13.59 -2.87
N LEU A 137 8.22 12.68 -3.27
CA LEU A 137 6.78 12.93 -3.30
C LEU A 137 6.22 13.18 -1.92
N ASN A 138 6.59 12.35 -0.94
CA ASN A 138 6.10 12.47 0.42
C ASN A 138 6.59 13.74 1.12
N HIS A 139 7.69 14.31 0.66
CA HIS A 139 8.22 15.59 1.17
C HIS A 139 7.90 16.78 0.27
N ALA A 140 7.16 16.58 -0.82
CA ALA A 140 6.73 17.68 -1.67
C ALA A 140 5.56 18.42 -1.02
N PRO A 141 5.58 19.76 -0.99
CA PRO A 141 4.51 20.53 -0.37
C PRO A 141 3.18 20.33 -1.11
N PHE A 142 2.10 20.26 -0.35
CA PHE A 142 0.77 20.25 -0.93
C PHE A 142 0.46 21.64 -1.52
N LYS A 143 -0.34 21.67 -2.58
CA LYS A 143 -0.77 22.93 -3.19
C LYS A 143 -1.82 23.65 -2.35
N LYS A 144 -2.67 22.91 -1.64
CA LYS A 144 -3.82 23.46 -0.91
C LYS A 144 -3.71 23.36 0.61
N LYS A 145 -2.58 22.87 1.11
CA LYS A 145 -2.34 22.73 2.55
C LYS A 145 -0.97 23.31 2.88
N PRO A 146 -0.76 23.77 4.12
CA PRO A 146 0.50 24.44 4.47
C PRO A 146 1.73 23.54 4.53
N HIS A 147 1.54 22.23 4.69
CA HIS A 147 2.64 21.31 4.90
C HIS A 147 2.62 20.18 3.87
N ASP A 148 3.55 19.22 3.99
CA ASP A 148 3.66 18.06 3.13
C ASP A 148 3.06 16.81 3.80
N ARG A 149 3.07 15.68 3.06
CA ARG A 149 2.56 14.40 3.56
C ARG A 149 3.31 13.95 4.79
N TYR A 150 4.62 14.12 4.79
CA TYR A 150 5.47 13.72 5.91
C TYR A 150 5.07 14.42 7.20
N TYR A 151 4.81 15.73 7.13
CA TYR A 151 4.38 16.51 8.29
C TYR A 151 3.08 15.95 8.88
N TYR A 152 2.10 15.71 8.04
CA TYR A 152 0.81 15.20 8.51
C TYR A 152 0.91 13.74 8.97
N TRP A 153 1.85 12.95 8.40
CA TRP A 153 2.12 11.60 8.89
C TRP A 153 2.66 11.65 10.32
N MET A 154 3.52 12.60 10.65
CA MET A 154 4.04 12.74 12.01
C MET A 154 2.91 12.94 13.02
N GLU A 155 1.83 13.63 12.62
CA GLU A 155 0.64 13.78 13.44
C GLU A 155 -0.17 12.48 13.50
N GLU A 156 -0.41 11.88 12.35
CA GLU A 156 -1.23 10.66 12.22
C GLU A 156 -0.58 9.46 12.92
N LYS A 157 0.74 9.41 12.93
CA LYS A 157 1.52 8.34 13.55
C LYS A 157 1.16 8.12 15.01
N GLU A 158 0.80 9.17 15.71
CA GLU A 158 0.42 9.09 17.13
C GLU A 158 -0.85 8.26 17.35
N GLU A 159 -1.68 8.14 16.32
CA GLU A 159 -2.94 7.40 16.39
C GLU A 159 -2.81 5.94 15.95
N LEU A 160 -1.66 5.54 15.45
CA LEU A 160 -1.43 4.16 15.02
C LEU A 160 -1.17 3.26 16.22
N LEU A 161 -1.63 2.02 16.12
CA LEU A 161 -1.36 1.00 17.12
C LEU A 161 0.11 0.57 17.05
N PRO A 162 0.71 0.13 18.17
CA PRO A 162 2.10 -0.32 18.14
C PRO A 162 2.28 -1.54 17.26
N LEU A 163 3.47 -1.64 16.64
CA LEU A 163 3.85 -2.84 15.91
C LEU A 163 4.00 -4.01 16.89
N PRO A 164 3.55 -5.21 16.52
CA PRO A 164 3.71 -6.36 17.40
C PRO A 164 5.18 -6.73 17.56
N ALA A 165 5.51 -7.29 18.70
CA ALA A 165 6.83 -7.85 18.95
C ALA A 165 7.07 -9.03 18.01
N VAL A 166 8.29 -9.13 17.54
CA VAL A 166 8.68 -10.23 16.63
C VAL A 166 8.76 -11.54 17.37
#